data_cb2c0fac18fa97d9207f0786862c4142
#
_entry.id   cb2c0fac18fa97d9207f0786862c4142
#
_cell.length_a   1.000
_cell.length_b   1.000
_cell.length_c   1.000
_cell.angle_alpha   90.00
_cell.angle_beta   90.00
_cell.angle_gamma   90.00
#
_symmetry.space_group_name_H-M   'P 1'
#
loop_
_entity.id
_entity.type
_entity.pdbx_description
1 polymer ?
#
loop_
_entity_poly.entity_id
_entity_poly.type
_entity_poly.pdbx_seq_one_letter_code
_entity_poly.pdbx_strand_id
1 'polypeptide(L)'
;NLRGLNFFSKVESEILDIDNENTKIINITVEEKPTGEIMAGAGVGTGGGTFAFGVTENNYLGRGIAFSSDISISAESLKGIISMNNPNYKNSNKSLNTSLQSTITDRLENFGYKSNKTGFSVGSGFELYDDLYWNTGVSSFVEKLETDNTASASMKKQEGSYFDTFFNHTFSYDKRDQKYKTSDGYISRFTQNIPLISESYTLTNTYDYKIYNEWLNENVFSIGFFGKT
;
A
#
# COMPACT_ATOMS: atom_id res chain seq x y z
N ASN A 1 10.88 -19.69 -1.49
CA ASN A 1 10.70 -20.33 -0.19
C ASN A 1 9.21 -20.39 0.16
N LEU A 2 8.58 -21.59 0.07
CA LEU A 2 7.15 -21.81 0.33
C LEU A 2 6.73 -21.40 1.75
N ARG A 3 7.60 -21.62 2.74
CA ARG A 3 7.34 -21.23 4.14
C ARG A 3 7.22 -19.71 4.29
N GLY A 4 7.96 -18.98 3.49
CA GLY A 4 7.93 -17.51 3.50
C GLY A 4 6.63 -16.89 2.94
N LEU A 5 5.82 -17.66 2.22
CA LEU A 5 4.51 -17.20 1.73
C LEU A 5 3.47 -17.07 2.85
N ASN A 6 3.68 -17.77 3.97
CA ASN A 6 2.76 -17.78 5.11
C ASN A 6 1.34 -18.29 4.80
N PHE A 7 1.19 -19.12 3.76
CA PHE A 7 -0.08 -19.72 3.34
C PHE A 7 -0.29 -21.13 3.91
N PHE A 8 0.78 -21.73 4.44
CA PHE A 8 0.80 -23.11 4.88
C PHE A 8 1.09 -23.21 6.37
N SER A 9 0.36 -24.10 7.06
CA SER A 9 0.61 -24.50 8.44
C SER A 9 1.80 -25.47 8.50
N LYS A 10 1.95 -26.31 7.47
CA LYS A 10 2.98 -27.33 7.38
C LYS A 10 3.57 -27.38 5.97
N VAL A 11 4.88 -27.47 5.86
CA VAL A 11 5.60 -27.69 4.61
C VAL A 11 6.68 -28.72 4.86
N GLU A 12 6.53 -29.89 4.26
CA GLU A 12 7.49 -31.01 4.30
C GLU A 12 8.05 -31.25 2.90
N SER A 13 9.31 -31.61 2.83
CA SER A 13 9.96 -31.99 1.58
C SER A 13 10.70 -33.29 1.76
N GLU A 14 10.53 -34.22 0.83
CA GLU A 14 11.21 -35.51 0.77
C GLU A 14 11.93 -35.60 -0.59
N ILE A 15 13.18 -36.03 -0.56
CA ILE A 15 13.97 -36.24 -1.76
C ILE A 15 14.10 -37.75 -1.96
N LEU A 16 13.61 -38.23 -3.10
CA LEU A 16 13.71 -39.64 -3.50
C LEU A 16 14.74 -39.76 -4.61
N ASP A 17 15.70 -40.68 -4.42
CA ASP A 17 16.65 -41.04 -5.48
C ASP A 17 16.00 -42.06 -6.41
N ILE A 18 16.11 -41.85 -7.72
CA ILE A 18 15.69 -42.84 -8.73
C ILE A 18 16.89 -43.72 -9.07
N ASP A 19 16.73 -45.01 -8.87
CA ASP A 19 17.74 -46.00 -9.22
C ASP A 19 18.13 -45.89 -10.71
N ASN A 20 19.43 -45.69 -10.97
CA ASN A 20 20.07 -45.60 -12.28
C ASN A 20 19.96 -44.31 -13.11
N GLU A 21 19.43 -43.22 -12.56
CA GLU A 21 19.45 -41.91 -13.22
C GLU A 21 20.01 -40.85 -12.27
N ASN A 22 20.79 -39.91 -12.83
CA ASN A 22 21.29 -38.74 -12.09
C ASN A 22 20.14 -37.72 -11.77
N THR A 23 18.93 -38.25 -11.60
CA THR A 23 17.68 -37.49 -11.40
C THR A 23 17.12 -37.74 -10.01
N LYS A 24 16.63 -36.71 -9.34
CA LYS A 24 15.99 -36.81 -8.02
C LYS A 24 14.55 -36.31 -8.11
N ILE A 25 13.65 -37.00 -7.45
CA ILE A 25 12.26 -36.53 -7.26
C ILE A 25 12.20 -35.78 -5.94
N ILE A 26 11.66 -34.57 -5.97
CA ILE A 26 11.39 -33.79 -4.76
C ILE A 26 9.88 -33.78 -4.56
N ASN A 27 9.42 -34.51 -3.54
CA ASN A 27 8.03 -34.46 -3.09
C ASN A 27 7.86 -33.34 -2.08
N ILE A 28 6.92 -32.45 -2.31
CA ILE A 28 6.58 -31.37 -1.39
C ILE A 28 5.13 -31.57 -0.94
N THR A 29 4.96 -31.80 0.35
CA THR A 29 3.65 -31.93 0.99
C THR A 29 3.37 -30.63 1.76
N VAL A 30 2.22 -30.02 1.50
CA VAL A 30 1.79 -28.77 2.15
C VAL A 30 0.42 -28.95 2.78
N GLU A 31 0.22 -28.29 3.92
CA GLU A 31 -1.08 -28.16 4.57
C GLU A 31 -1.45 -26.69 4.61
N GLU A 32 -2.56 -26.31 3.99
CA GLU A 32 -3.02 -24.93 3.93
C GLU A 32 -3.55 -24.48 5.31
N LYS A 33 -3.46 -23.16 5.56
CA LYS A 33 -4.07 -22.52 6.72
C LYS A 33 -4.94 -21.34 6.27
N PRO A 34 -5.92 -20.92 7.10
CA PRO A 34 -6.65 -19.68 6.85
C PRO A 34 -5.70 -18.50 6.68
N THR A 35 -5.88 -17.73 5.62
CA THR A 35 -5.07 -16.54 5.26
C THR A 35 -5.87 -15.25 5.35
N GLY A 36 -7.18 -15.37 5.65
CA GLY A 36 -8.08 -14.25 5.85
C GLY A 36 -8.10 -13.77 7.31
N GLU A 37 -8.21 -12.46 7.47
CA GLU A 37 -8.33 -11.78 8.76
C GLU A 37 -9.49 -10.79 8.73
N ILE A 38 -10.21 -10.70 9.84
CA ILE A 38 -11.25 -9.69 10.06
C ILE A 38 -10.79 -8.82 11.21
N MET A 39 -10.79 -7.51 11.00
CA MET A 39 -10.43 -6.51 11.99
C MET A 39 -11.63 -5.64 12.31
N ALA A 40 -11.86 -5.36 13.60
CA ALA A 40 -12.81 -4.38 14.03
C ALA A 40 -12.17 -3.54 15.14
N GLY A 41 -12.33 -2.24 15.07
CA GLY A 41 -11.76 -1.31 16.03
C GLY A 41 -12.70 -0.16 16.34
N ALA A 42 -12.58 0.37 17.55
CA ALA A 42 -13.23 1.59 17.97
C ALA A 42 -12.23 2.48 18.70
N GLY A 43 -12.30 3.77 18.47
CA GLY A 43 -11.45 4.76 19.11
C GLY A 43 -12.20 6.04 19.40
N VAL A 44 -11.66 6.86 20.31
CA VAL A 44 -12.15 8.20 20.60
C VAL A 44 -10.99 9.19 20.52
N GLY A 45 -11.25 10.32 19.90
CA GLY A 45 -10.28 11.39 19.71
C GLY A 45 -10.95 12.77 19.78
N THR A 46 -10.20 13.81 19.46
CA THR A 46 -10.69 15.21 19.46
C THR A 46 -11.83 15.44 18.44
N GLY A 47 -11.91 14.62 17.38
CA GLY A 47 -13.00 14.65 16.38
C GLY A 47 -14.16 13.70 16.67
N GLY A 48 -14.28 13.17 17.90
CA GLY A 48 -15.33 12.24 18.30
C GLY A 48 -14.93 10.76 18.24
N GLY A 49 -15.95 9.89 18.24
CA GLY A 49 -15.78 8.45 18.12
C GLY A 49 -15.46 8.04 16.67
N THR A 50 -14.63 7.01 16.52
CA THR A 50 -14.32 6.39 15.23
C THR A 50 -14.52 4.88 15.35
N PHE A 51 -15.14 4.29 14.34
CA PHE A 51 -15.28 2.85 14.17
C PHE A 51 -14.58 2.45 12.87
N ALA A 52 -13.82 1.38 12.93
CA ALA A 52 -13.16 0.81 11.75
C ALA A 52 -13.50 -0.68 11.64
N PHE A 53 -13.69 -1.12 10.41
CA PHE A 53 -13.90 -2.52 10.07
C PHE A 53 -13.08 -2.85 8.83
N GLY A 54 -12.34 -3.95 8.88
CA GLY A 54 -11.50 -4.39 7.77
C GLY A 54 -11.59 -5.90 7.56
N VAL A 55 -11.47 -6.29 6.32
CA VAL A 55 -11.30 -7.68 5.88
C VAL A 55 -10.08 -7.75 5.00
N THR A 56 -9.17 -8.66 5.32
CA THR A 56 -7.97 -8.92 4.51
C THR A 56 -7.90 -10.40 4.19
N GLU A 57 -7.62 -10.74 2.95
CA GLU A 57 -7.34 -12.10 2.49
C GLU A 57 -6.03 -12.09 1.69
N ASN A 58 -5.01 -12.80 2.19
CA ASN A 58 -3.67 -12.79 1.59
C ASN A 58 -3.47 -13.83 0.48
N ASN A 59 -4.40 -14.74 0.33
CA ASN A 59 -4.37 -15.79 -0.69
C ASN A 59 -5.71 -15.94 -1.41
N TYR A 60 -6.25 -14.84 -1.89
CA TYR A 60 -7.57 -14.80 -2.53
C TYR A 60 -7.66 -15.79 -3.69
N LEU A 61 -8.64 -16.69 -3.60
CA LEU A 61 -8.87 -17.81 -4.52
C LEU A 61 -7.67 -18.76 -4.65
N GLY A 62 -6.80 -18.88 -3.63
CA GLY A 62 -5.62 -19.74 -3.67
C GLY A 62 -4.54 -19.29 -4.65
N ARG A 63 -4.55 -18.01 -5.08
CA ARG A 63 -3.68 -17.49 -6.15
C ARG A 63 -2.56 -16.58 -5.65
N GLY A 64 -2.36 -16.49 -4.33
CA GLY A 64 -1.39 -15.58 -3.74
C GLY A 64 -1.71 -14.09 -3.97
N ILE A 65 -2.96 -13.78 -4.26
CA ILE A 65 -3.43 -12.41 -4.45
C ILE A 65 -3.87 -11.90 -3.07
N ALA A 66 -3.32 -10.78 -2.64
CA ALA A 66 -3.82 -10.09 -1.45
C ALA A 66 -4.99 -9.19 -1.82
N PHE A 67 -6.08 -9.35 -1.09
CA PHE A 67 -7.28 -8.51 -1.18
C PHE A 67 -7.54 -7.86 0.17
N SER A 68 -7.90 -6.59 0.20
CA SER A 68 -8.38 -5.93 1.40
C SER A 68 -9.57 -5.03 1.13
N SER A 69 -10.44 -4.91 2.13
CA SER A 69 -11.55 -3.97 2.14
C SER A 69 -11.66 -3.37 3.53
N ASP A 70 -11.51 -2.07 3.63
CA ASP A 70 -11.48 -1.32 4.89
C ASP A 70 -12.51 -0.21 4.86
N ILE A 71 -13.26 -0.07 5.95
CA ILE A 71 -14.24 1.00 6.15
C ILE A 71 -13.94 1.64 7.51
N SER A 72 -13.90 2.97 7.53
CA SER A 72 -13.76 3.77 8.76
C SER A 72 -14.83 4.84 8.79
N ILE A 73 -15.52 4.94 9.91
CA ILE A 73 -16.67 5.84 10.14
C ILE A 73 -16.39 6.67 11.38
N SER A 74 -16.49 7.97 11.25
CA SER A 74 -16.48 8.90 12.38
C SER A 74 -17.64 9.91 12.25
N ALA A 75 -17.79 10.80 13.24
CA ALA A 75 -18.80 11.85 13.19
C ALA A 75 -18.67 12.76 11.93
N GLU A 76 -17.43 13.03 11.51
CA GLU A 76 -17.13 13.94 10.40
C GLU A 76 -16.62 13.24 9.14
N SER A 77 -16.45 11.93 9.13
CA SER A 77 -15.83 11.24 7.98
C SER A 77 -16.31 9.79 7.80
N LEU A 78 -16.56 9.45 6.54
CA LEU A 78 -16.74 8.07 6.09
C LEU A 78 -15.67 7.78 5.03
N LYS A 79 -14.82 6.80 5.29
CA LYS A 79 -13.79 6.36 4.37
C LYS A 79 -13.95 4.89 4.05
N GLY A 80 -13.96 4.55 2.78
CA GLY A 80 -13.92 3.18 2.27
C GLY A 80 -12.75 3.01 1.31
N ILE A 81 -12.05 1.89 1.39
CA ILE A 81 -11.01 1.48 0.45
C ILE A 81 -11.14 -0.02 0.17
N ILE A 82 -11.02 -0.38 -1.09
CA ILE A 82 -10.88 -1.76 -1.55
C ILE A 82 -9.59 -1.83 -2.34
N SER A 83 -8.73 -2.79 -2.03
CA SER A 83 -7.47 -2.97 -2.74
C SER A 83 -7.20 -4.43 -3.08
N MET A 84 -6.47 -4.64 -4.16
CA MET A 84 -6.01 -5.94 -4.61
C MET A 84 -4.57 -5.82 -5.08
N ASN A 85 -3.72 -6.72 -4.59
CA ASN A 85 -2.32 -6.82 -4.98
C ASN A 85 -2.04 -8.24 -5.46
N ASN A 86 -1.71 -8.37 -6.73
CA ASN A 86 -1.19 -9.60 -7.31
C ASN A 86 0.34 -9.45 -7.47
N PRO A 87 1.17 -10.09 -6.63
CA PRO A 87 2.62 -9.90 -6.65
C PRO A 87 3.30 -10.53 -7.87
N ASN A 88 2.64 -11.47 -8.55
CA ASN A 88 3.18 -12.18 -9.71
C ASN A 88 2.15 -12.26 -10.84
N TYR A 89 1.79 -11.09 -11.37
CA TYR A 89 0.76 -10.99 -12.40
C TYR A 89 1.18 -11.73 -13.68
N LYS A 90 0.36 -12.69 -14.10
CA LYS A 90 0.62 -13.56 -15.27
C LYS A 90 1.99 -14.26 -15.23
N ASN A 91 2.50 -14.61 -14.05
CA ASN A 91 3.81 -15.24 -13.87
C ASN A 91 4.98 -14.43 -14.49
N SER A 92 4.89 -13.10 -14.45
CA SER A 92 5.86 -12.20 -15.08
C SER A 92 6.86 -11.57 -14.12
N ASN A 93 6.88 -11.98 -12.84
CA ASN A 93 7.62 -11.33 -11.76
C ASN A 93 7.31 -9.83 -11.61
N LYS A 94 6.15 -9.40 -12.13
CA LYS A 94 5.64 -8.03 -11.98
C LYS A 94 4.40 -8.06 -11.11
N SER A 95 4.31 -7.11 -10.20
CA SER A 95 3.08 -6.94 -9.43
C SER A 95 2.02 -6.17 -10.22
N LEU A 96 0.76 -6.45 -9.93
CA LEU A 96 -0.37 -5.61 -10.34
C LEU A 96 -1.12 -5.18 -9.08
N ASN A 97 -1.19 -3.87 -8.87
CA ASN A 97 -1.87 -3.26 -7.74
C ASN A 97 -3.07 -2.48 -8.25
N THR A 98 -4.22 -2.69 -7.65
CA THR A 98 -5.43 -1.93 -7.96
C THR A 98 -6.09 -1.48 -6.68
N SER A 99 -6.65 -0.28 -6.65
CA SER A 99 -7.47 0.16 -5.53
C SER A 99 -8.63 1.05 -5.99
N LEU A 100 -9.72 0.97 -5.22
CA LEU A 100 -10.85 1.90 -5.27
C LEU A 100 -10.97 2.52 -3.89
N GLN A 101 -11.16 3.83 -3.84
CA GLN A 101 -11.35 4.53 -2.57
C GLN A 101 -12.43 5.60 -2.68
N SER A 102 -13.15 5.79 -1.57
CA SER A 102 -14.07 6.91 -1.42
C SER A 102 -13.92 7.47 -0.02
N THR A 103 -13.82 8.79 0.08
CA THR A 103 -13.74 9.51 1.35
C THR A 103 -14.75 10.65 1.32
N ILE A 104 -15.67 10.63 2.27
CA ILE A 104 -16.60 11.73 2.53
C ILE A 104 -16.12 12.40 3.81
N THR A 105 -15.90 13.70 3.77
CA THR A 105 -15.61 14.53 4.94
C THR A 105 -16.73 15.55 5.07
N ASP A 106 -17.48 15.47 6.15
CA ASP A 106 -18.60 16.37 6.43
C ASP A 106 -18.26 17.22 7.67
N ARG A 107 -17.93 18.47 7.42
CA ARG A 107 -17.58 19.48 8.42
C ARG A 107 -18.44 20.74 8.26
N LEU A 108 -19.68 20.57 7.77
CA LEU A 108 -20.60 21.68 7.58
C LEU A 108 -20.87 22.40 8.89
N GLU A 109 -21.14 21.68 10.00
CA GLU A 109 -21.44 22.31 11.29
C GLU A 109 -20.27 23.09 11.88
N ASN A 110 -19.03 22.60 11.75
CA ASN A 110 -17.88 23.17 12.43
C ASN A 110 -17.07 24.13 11.55
N PHE A 111 -17.01 23.88 10.24
CA PHE A 111 -16.13 24.57 9.30
C PHE A 111 -16.80 24.99 8.00
N GLY A 112 -18.11 24.71 7.85
CA GLY A 112 -18.91 25.13 6.70
C GLY A 112 -18.58 24.46 5.38
N TYR A 113 -17.98 23.25 5.38
CA TYR A 113 -17.67 22.54 4.14
C TYR A 113 -17.91 21.04 4.20
N LYS A 114 -18.17 20.48 3.02
CA LYS A 114 -18.26 19.02 2.80
C LYS A 114 -17.46 18.67 1.56
N SER A 115 -16.64 17.62 1.66
CA SER A 115 -15.88 17.07 0.53
C SER A 115 -16.24 15.61 0.31
N ASN A 116 -16.39 15.23 -0.96
CA ASN A 116 -16.52 13.84 -1.37
C ASN A 116 -15.47 13.58 -2.45
N LYS A 117 -14.49 12.72 -2.13
CA LYS A 117 -13.41 12.32 -3.02
C LYS A 117 -13.48 10.83 -3.29
N THR A 118 -13.72 10.46 -4.54
CA THR A 118 -13.78 9.07 -4.98
C THR A 118 -12.82 8.85 -6.13
N GLY A 119 -12.10 7.75 -6.13
CA GLY A 119 -11.13 7.48 -7.17
C GLY A 119 -10.65 6.04 -7.19
N PHE A 120 -9.86 5.77 -8.22
CA PHE A 120 -9.21 4.48 -8.41
C PHE A 120 -7.73 4.66 -8.69
N SER A 121 -6.94 3.60 -8.44
CA SER A 121 -5.57 3.53 -8.90
C SER A 121 -5.25 2.15 -9.49
N VAL A 122 -4.36 2.14 -10.46
CA VAL A 122 -3.79 0.94 -11.06
C VAL A 122 -2.29 1.14 -11.18
N GLY A 123 -1.51 0.17 -10.74
CA GLY A 123 -0.05 0.26 -10.78
C GLY A 123 0.59 -1.10 -10.93
N SER A 124 1.86 -1.07 -11.28
CA SER A 124 2.72 -2.25 -11.42
C SER A 124 4.08 -1.97 -10.80
N GLY A 125 4.67 -2.98 -10.18
CA GLY A 125 6.02 -2.90 -9.61
C GLY A 125 6.86 -4.09 -10.06
N PHE A 126 8.12 -3.85 -10.32
CA PHE A 126 9.08 -4.88 -10.71
C PHE A 126 10.51 -4.43 -10.43
N GLU A 127 11.38 -5.40 -10.34
CA GLU A 127 12.82 -5.19 -10.21
C GLU A 127 13.41 -4.85 -11.58
N LEU A 128 14.07 -3.68 -11.69
CA LEU A 128 14.76 -3.24 -12.91
C LEU A 128 16.17 -3.82 -13.02
N TYR A 129 16.89 -3.77 -11.91
CA TYR A 129 18.24 -4.29 -11.67
C TYR A 129 18.30 -4.83 -10.26
N ASP A 130 19.33 -5.56 -9.92
CA ASP A 130 19.53 -6.11 -8.58
C ASP A 130 19.29 -5.04 -7.50
N ASP A 131 18.33 -5.30 -6.62
CA ASP A 131 17.91 -4.43 -5.51
C ASP A 131 17.28 -3.07 -5.92
N LEU A 132 17.13 -2.78 -7.21
CA LEU A 132 16.48 -1.57 -7.72
C LEU A 132 15.07 -1.90 -8.23
N TYR A 133 14.08 -1.45 -7.50
CA TYR A 133 12.66 -1.65 -7.83
C TYR A 133 12.05 -0.39 -8.42
N TRP A 134 11.24 -0.56 -9.45
CA TRP A 134 10.40 0.50 -9.99
C TRP A 134 8.93 0.16 -9.81
N ASN A 135 8.22 1.02 -9.10
CA ASN A 135 6.76 0.97 -8.97
C ASN A 135 6.20 2.15 -9.75
N THR A 136 5.22 1.89 -10.59
CA THR A 136 4.59 2.91 -11.44
C THR A 136 3.09 2.68 -11.55
N GLY A 137 2.32 3.73 -11.76
CA GLY A 137 0.89 3.61 -11.87
C GLY A 137 0.18 4.91 -12.22
N VAL A 138 -1.11 4.80 -12.39
CA VAL A 138 -2.01 5.92 -12.62
C VAL A 138 -3.08 5.91 -11.54
N SER A 139 -3.39 7.09 -11.00
CA SER A 139 -4.51 7.31 -10.09
C SER A 139 -5.39 8.42 -10.60
N SER A 140 -6.71 8.21 -10.53
CA SER A 140 -7.69 9.21 -10.94
C SER A 140 -8.74 9.41 -9.85
N PHE A 141 -9.09 10.66 -9.59
CA PHE A 141 -10.03 11.05 -8.55
C PHE A 141 -11.03 12.06 -9.08
N VAL A 142 -12.27 11.92 -8.63
CA VAL A 142 -13.28 12.96 -8.68
C VAL A 142 -13.47 13.49 -7.27
N GLU A 143 -13.32 14.78 -7.09
CA GLU A 143 -13.56 15.44 -5.80
C GLU A 143 -14.65 16.50 -5.99
N LYS A 144 -15.65 16.48 -5.10
CA LYS A 144 -16.68 17.51 -5.00
C LYS A 144 -16.54 18.20 -3.65
N LEU A 145 -16.30 19.52 -3.69
CA LEU A 145 -16.26 20.36 -2.50
C LEU A 145 -17.49 21.28 -2.50
N GLU A 146 -18.26 21.20 -1.45
CA GLU A 146 -19.44 22.04 -1.19
C GLU A 146 -19.17 22.91 0.03
N THR A 147 -19.62 24.16 0.00
CA THR A 147 -19.47 25.09 1.13
C THR A 147 -20.81 25.71 1.51
N ASP A 148 -20.91 26.19 2.74
CA ASP A 148 -22.02 26.98 3.23
C ASP A 148 -21.57 28.41 3.59
N ASN A 149 -22.49 29.18 4.20
CA ASN A 149 -22.23 30.58 4.54
C ASN A 149 -21.15 30.75 5.62
N THR A 150 -20.87 29.72 6.43
CA THR A 150 -19.91 29.74 7.54
C THR A 150 -18.49 29.38 7.08
N ALA A 151 -18.34 28.84 5.88
CA ALA A 151 -17.05 28.46 5.34
C ALA A 151 -16.10 29.67 5.20
N SER A 152 -14.82 29.41 5.39
CA SER A 152 -13.78 30.42 5.15
C SER A 152 -13.75 30.89 3.70
N ALA A 153 -13.28 32.13 3.46
CA ALA A 153 -13.14 32.65 2.12
C ALA A 153 -12.23 31.81 1.21
N SER A 154 -11.24 31.12 1.79
CA SER A 154 -10.37 30.21 1.07
C SER A 154 -11.11 28.94 0.62
N MET A 155 -11.96 28.36 1.48
CA MET A 155 -12.76 27.18 1.12
C MET A 155 -13.81 27.50 0.07
N LYS A 156 -14.48 28.64 0.21
CA LYS A 156 -15.47 29.14 -0.81
C LYS A 156 -14.86 29.30 -2.20
N LYS A 157 -13.60 29.70 -2.28
CA LYS A 157 -12.89 29.79 -3.58
C LYS A 157 -12.56 28.44 -4.20
N GLN A 158 -12.55 27.40 -3.40
CA GLN A 158 -12.26 26.03 -3.83
C GLN A 158 -13.54 25.20 -4.00
N GLU A 159 -14.72 25.79 -3.84
CA GLU A 159 -15.98 25.10 -4.11
C GLU A 159 -16.08 24.70 -5.57
N GLY A 160 -16.45 23.44 -5.82
CA GLY A 160 -16.55 22.91 -7.17
C GLY A 160 -16.42 21.40 -7.26
N SER A 161 -16.32 20.95 -8.50
CA SER A 161 -16.05 19.53 -8.83
C SER A 161 -14.77 19.45 -9.64
N TYR A 162 -13.84 18.64 -9.19
CA TYR A 162 -12.50 18.49 -9.74
C TYR A 162 -12.31 17.07 -10.23
N PHE A 163 -11.62 16.93 -11.36
CA PHE A 163 -11.16 15.64 -11.86
C PHE A 163 -9.65 15.68 -11.99
N ASP A 164 -8.98 14.89 -11.20
CA ASP A 164 -7.53 14.81 -11.18
C ASP A 164 -7.06 13.43 -11.62
N THR A 165 -6.04 13.40 -12.45
CA THR A 165 -5.33 12.18 -12.84
C THR A 165 -3.84 12.41 -12.70
N PHE A 166 -3.18 11.48 -12.01
CA PHE A 166 -1.74 11.54 -11.75
C PHE A 166 -1.06 10.27 -12.29
N PHE A 167 0.11 10.47 -12.85
CA PHE A 167 1.08 9.41 -13.04
C PHE A 167 2.01 9.39 -11.83
N ASN A 168 2.08 8.25 -11.18
CA ASN A 168 2.87 8.05 -9.97
C ASN A 168 4.00 7.08 -10.28
N HIS A 169 5.22 7.37 -9.85
CA HIS A 169 6.29 6.39 -9.88
C HIS A 169 7.23 6.52 -8.70
N THR A 170 7.82 5.39 -8.33
CA THR A 170 8.77 5.28 -7.23
C THR A 170 9.92 4.40 -7.67
N PHE A 171 11.13 4.92 -7.57
CA PHE A 171 12.36 4.14 -7.60
C PHE A 171 12.77 3.84 -6.16
N SER A 172 13.01 2.57 -5.87
CA SER A 172 13.43 2.11 -4.54
C SER A 172 14.66 1.23 -4.67
N TYR A 173 15.77 1.71 -4.13
CA TYR A 173 17.01 0.94 -4.03
C TYR A 173 17.15 0.42 -2.61
N ASP A 174 17.06 -0.91 -2.43
CA ASP A 174 16.94 -1.57 -1.13
C ASP A 174 18.09 -2.54 -0.91
N LYS A 175 19.09 -2.09 -0.17
CA LYS A 175 20.30 -2.83 0.22
C LYS A 175 20.28 -3.26 1.68
N ARG A 176 19.09 -3.39 2.27
CA ARG A 176 18.97 -3.89 3.63
C ARG A 176 19.23 -5.39 3.68
N ASP A 177 19.84 -5.85 4.76
CA ASP A 177 20.07 -7.26 5.04
C ASP A 177 18.74 -8.06 5.08
N GLN A 178 17.71 -7.46 5.66
CA GLN A 178 16.35 -8.01 5.69
C GLN A 178 15.30 -6.89 5.77
N LYS A 179 14.11 -7.16 5.21
CA LYS A 179 13.01 -6.15 5.18
C LYS A 179 12.35 -5.98 6.54
N TYR A 180 12.34 -7.02 7.34
CA TYR A 180 11.78 -7.04 8.70
C TYR A 180 12.91 -7.21 9.70
N LYS A 181 12.94 -6.39 10.76
CA LYS A 181 14.04 -6.32 11.75
C LYS A 181 15.41 -6.08 11.10
N THR A 182 15.45 -5.11 10.18
CA THR A 182 16.69 -4.69 9.52
C THR A 182 17.77 -4.37 10.55
N SER A 183 18.95 -4.96 10.41
CA SER A 183 20.12 -4.70 11.27
C SER A 183 21.22 -3.93 10.55
N ASP A 184 21.35 -4.07 9.24
CA ASP A 184 22.38 -3.41 8.45
C ASP A 184 21.88 -3.02 7.05
N GLY A 185 22.61 -2.09 6.40
CA GLY A 185 22.33 -1.66 5.06
C GLY A 185 21.49 -0.38 4.98
N TYR A 186 20.92 -0.11 3.82
CA TYR A 186 20.15 1.11 3.60
C TYR A 186 19.03 0.92 2.57
N ILE A 187 18.07 1.84 2.60
CA ILE A 187 17.04 1.98 1.58
C ILE A 187 16.95 3.43 1.13
N SER A 188 16.88 3.62 -0.18
CA SER A 188 16.69 4.92 -0.83
C SER A 188 15.45 4.87 -1.71
N ARG A 189 14.51 5.81 -1.52
CA ARG A 189 13.29 5.91 -2.33
C ARG A 189 13.14 7.30 -2.90
N PHE A 190 12.88 7.37 -4.18
CA PHE A 190 12.45 8.58 -4.87
C PHE A 190 11.07 8.36 -5.45
N THR A 191 10.11 9.14 -4.99
CA THR A 191 8.71 9.09 -5.46
C THR A 191 8.36 10.41 -6.12
N GLN A 192 7.73 10.33 -7.29
CA GLN A 192 7.26 11.48 -8.02
C GLN A 192 5.79 11.28 -8.41
N ASN A 193 4.97 12.31 -8.17
CA ASN A 193 3.59 12.40 -8.62
C ASN A 193 3.48 13.49 -9.67
N ILE A 194 3.16 13.09 -10.89
CA ILE A 194 3.08 13.96 -12.06
C ILE A 194 1.60 14.15 -12.41
N PRO A 195 1.05 15.35 -12.31
CA PRO A 195 -0.32 15.62 -12.75
C PRO A 195 -0.42 15.49 -14.27
N LEU A 196 -1.32 14.62 -14.73
CA LEU A 196 -1.65 14.46 -16.16
C LEU A 196 -2.87 15.30 -16.52
N ILE A 197 -3.87 15.28 -15.66
CA ILE A 197 -5.09 16.09 -15.74
C ILE A 197 -5.32 16.62 -14.34
N SER A 198 -5.30 17.93 -14.15
CA SER A 198 -5.56 18.58 -12.86
C SER A 198 -5.75 20.07 -13.08
N GLU A 199 -6.52 20.72 -12.22
CA GLU A 199 -6.57 22.19 -12.21
C GLU A 199 -5.29 22.80 -11.62
N SER A 200 -4.61 22.07 -10.75
CA SER A 200 -3.33 22.48 -10.17
C SER A 200 -2.20 21.55 -10.64
N TYR A 201 -1.41 22.01 -11.59
CA TYR A 201 -0.27 21.26 -12.13
C TYR A 201 0.95 21.34 -11.22
N THR A 202 0.80 20.86 -9.98
CA THR A 202 1.90 20.80 -9.02
C THR A 202 2.57 19.44 -9.07
N LEU A 203 3.83 19.43 -9.53
CA LEU A 203 4.68 18.26 -9.46
C LEU A 203 5.15 18.07 -8.02
N THR A 204 4.89 16.88 -7.46
CA THR A 204 5.35 16.55 -6.11
C THR A 204 6.48 15.54 -6.17
N ASN A 205 7.59 15.86 -5.53
CA ASN A 205 8.72 14.95 -5.37
C ASN A 205 8.89 14.62 -3.88
N THR A 206 9.18 13.36 -3.60
CA THR A 206 9.48 12.89 -2.25
C THR A 206 10.74 12.04 -2.28
N TYR A 207 11.68 12.33 -1.42
CA TYR A 207 12.87 11.52 -1.23
C TYR A 207 12.93 11.03 0.20
N ASP A 208 13.08 9.72 0.36
CA ASP A 208 13.23 9.03 1.64
C ASP A 208 14.50 8.18 1.61
N TYR A 209 15.38 8.41 2.54
CA TYR A 209 16.60 7.64 2.72
C TYR A 209 16.73 7.19 4.16
N LYS A 210 17.03 5.92 4.36
CA LYS A 210 17.26 5.37 5.71
C LYS A 210 18.41 4.39 5.68
N ILE A 211 19.37 4.58 6.60
CA ILE A 211 20.51 3.69 6.82
C ILE A 211 20.40 3.03 8.19
N TYR A 212 20.83 1.82 8.28
CA TYR A 212 20.84 0.98 9.47
C TYR A 212 22.25 0.47 9.70
N ASN A 213 22.65 0.38 10.95
CA ASN A 213 23.91 -0.22 11.35
C ASN A 213 23.78 -0.83 12.73
N GLU A 214 24.23 -2.05 12.90
CA GLU A 214 24.30 -2.69 14.21
C GLU A 214 25.45 -2.10 15.01
N TRP A 215 25.10 -1.54 16.20
CA TRP A 215 26.05 -0.95 17.12
C TRP A 215 26.02 -1.67 18.45
N LEU A 216 26.78 -2.52 18.83
CA LEU A 216 26.73 -3.36 20.04
C LEU A 216 25.59 -4.40 19.98
N ASN A 217 25.97 -5.65 20.11
CA ASN A 217 25.13 -6.84 20.14
C ASN A 217 23.63 -6.55 20.35
N GLU A 218 22.84 -6.74 19.28
CA GLU A 218 21.37 -6.57 19.23
C GLU A 218 20.82 -5.13 19.24
N ASN A 219 21.67 -4.08 19.31
CA ASN A 219 21.18 -2.70 19.19
C ASN A 219 21.42 -2.16 17.77
N VAL A 220 20.36 -1.78 17.08
CA VAL A 220 20.42 -1.20 15.74
C VAL A 220 20.25 0.30 15.82
N PHE A 221 21.22 1.03 15.29
CA PHE A 221 21.14 2.46 15.08
C PHE A 221 20.63 2.76 13.67
N SER A 222 19.68 3.68 13.54
CA SER A 222 19.20 4.09 12.23
C SER A 222 19.12 5.61 12.11
N ILE A 223 19.53 6.12 10.93
CA ILE A 223 19.38 7.54 10.56
C ILE A 223 18.48 7.59 9.33
N GLY A 224 17.52 8.49 9.34
CA GLY A 224 16.63 8.76 8.20
C GLY A 224 16.69 10.22 7.77
N PHE A 225 16.61 10.43 6.45
CA PHE A 225 16.40 11.71 5.82
C PHE A 225 15.13 11.67 4.98
N PHE A 226 14.29 12.69 5.13
CA PHE A 226 13.07 12.85 4.37
C PHE A 226 13.00 14.26 3.79
N GLY A 227 12.69 14.35 2.50
CA GLY A 227 12.47 15.62 1.79
C GLY A 227 11.24 15.53 0.89
N LYS A 228 10.47 16.60 0.84
CA LYS A 228 9.29 16.74 -0.04
C LYS A 228 9.21 18.16 -0.60
N THR A 229 8.90 18.25 -1.91
CA THR A 229 8.63 19.52 -2.61
C THR A 229 7.19 19.55 -3.10
#